data_39ba5a75fefa45bf991988ed4bc40fef
#
_entry.id   39ba5a75fefa45bf991988ed4bc40fef
#
_cell.length_a   1.000
_cell.length_b   1.000
_cell.length_c   1.000
_cell.angle_alpha   90.00
_cell.angle_beta   90.00
_cell.angle_gamma   90.00
#
_symmetry.space_group_name_H-M   'P 1'
#
loop_
_entity.id
_entity.type
_entity.pdbx_description
1 polymer ?
#
loop_
_entity_poly.entity_id
_entity_poly.type
_entity_poly.pdbx_seq_one_letter_code
_entity_poly.pdbx_strand_id
1 'polypeptide(L)'
;MSSDKAFGKRAAAAPAPASRRPVLAPQAETPPGFAGRIARRIPWFTLTLSGVLATRFLAELRSATDYIAPYTPGHFSLLAAGASDRTQVLVHGEWWRLFTATMLHGSPAHLIGNLVTFLTVGLLLEPMIGIGWFSAIYFSGGFVGALASMMLNAPDSLSVGASGAIMATLASLFALSFHAGAPRPRLMRRVAAGSLIPALLPAMERGGAVTDVNAHLGGCLAGACIAFVMLVVWNDEEETPPMRSIAAVIAGFWLAMTGFAFAVSSQSYALYARPGLDFIPPQNMPKNVETLKADSLSLVDKYPKDPRAHLFRGLYLLEQQNGADAEPYFREAARLGETSPVMTRDFQDWNLALLALSVGVQHRRAEARTIVAPLCADTSALDLRTRQTLEITKLCN
;
A
#
# COMPACT_ATOMS: atom_id res chain seq x y z
N MET A 1 111.38 -40.86 -27.29
CA MET A 1 110.94 -40.18 -26.04
C MET A 1 110.70 -38.70 -26.37
N SER A 2 109.60 -38.25 -26.55
CA SER A 2 109.09 -36.87 -26.44
C SER A 2 107.71 -36.83 -27.11
N SER A 3 106.72 -36.50 -26.33
CA SER A 3 105.32 -36.38 -26.76
C SER A 3 104.97 -34.94 -27.12
N ASP A 4 104.53 -34.76 -28.34
CA ASP A 4 103.97 -33.47 -28.80
C ASP A 4 102.45 -33.48 -28.59
N LYS A 5 101.98 -32.57 -27.74
CA LYS A 5 100.59 -32.26 -27.56
C LYS A 5 100.15 -31.15 -28.52
N ALA A 6 99.33 -31.58 -29.49
CA ALA A 6 98.71 -30.63 -30.39
C ALA A 6 97.53 -29.87 -29.67
N PHE A 7 97.57 -28.54 -29.65
CA PHE A 7 96.50 -27.66 -29.15
C PHE A 7 95.46 -27.47 -30.26
N GLY A 8 94.27 -28.04 -30.07
CA GLY A 8 93.16 -27.87 -30.96
C GLY A 8 92.48 -26.46 -30.67
N LYS A 9 92.41 -25.60 -31.70
CA LYS A 9 91.65 -24.38 -31.71
C LYS A 9 90.17 -24.70 -31.64
N ARG A 10 89.52 -24.22 -30.54
CA ARG A 10 88.03 -24.22 -30.47
C ARG A 10 87.50 -23.16 -31.44
N ALA A 11 86.65 -23.53 -32.40
CA ALA A 11 85.86 -22.64 -33.23
C ALA A 11 84.79 -22.01 -32.34
N ALA A 12 84.66 -20.71 -32.42
CA ALA A 12 83.62 -19.94 -31.71
C ALA A 12 82.27 -20.35 -32.30
N ALA A 13 81.36 -20.79 -31.41
CA ALA A 13 79.96 -21.05 -31.79
C ALA A 13 79.26 -19.77 -32.20
N ALA A 14 78.56 -19.80 -33.31
CA ALA A 14 77.70 -18.69 -33.75
C ALA A 14 76.57 -18.37 -32.70
N PRO A 15 76.22 -17.11 -32.47
CA PRO A 15 75.12 -16.81 -31.56
C PRO A 15 73.82 -17.35 -32.08
N ALA A 16 73.08 -18.03 -31.17
CA ALA A 16 71.74 -18.59 -31.47
C ALA A 16 70.77 -17.45 -31.87
N PRO A 17 69.89 -17.65 -32.87
CA PRO A 17 68.95 -16.65 -33.29
C PRO A 17 68.04 -16.28 -32.11
N ALA A 18 67.91 -14.96 -31.82
CA ALA A 18 67.02 -14.44 -30.79
C ALA A 18 65.58 -14.98 -31.00
N SER A 19 65.07 -15.73 -30.05
CA SER A 19 63.69 -16.21 -30.08
C SER A 19 62.76 -14.97 -30.10
N ARG A 20 62.13 -14.73 -31.24
CA ARG A 20 61.04 -13.76 -31.33
C ARG A 20 59.94 -14.24 -30.36
N ARG A 21 59.72 -13.51 -29.25
CA ARG A 21 58.52 -13.72 -28.41
C ARG A 21 57.32 -13.60 -29.35
N PRO A 22 56.37 -14.59 -29.33
CA PRO A 22 55.15 -14.44 -30.10
C PRO A 22 54.48 -13.14 -29.63
N VAL A 23 54.24 -12.19 -30.54
CA VAL A 23 53.33 -11.10 -30.32
C VAL A 23 51.98 -11.73 -30.15
N LEU A 24 51.49 -11.84 -28.88
CA LEU A 24 50.11 -12.24 -28.61
C LEU A 24 49.23 -11.26 -29.38
N ALA A 25 48.58 -11.76 -30.43
CA ALA A 25 47.50 -11.02 -31.09
C ALA A 25 46.54 -10.48 -30.00
N PRO A 26 46.04 -9.21 -30.12
CA PRO A 26 45.06 -8.73 -29.19
C PRO A 26 43.94 -9.77 -29.09
N GLN A 27 43.74 -10.36 -27.90
CA GLN A 27 42.60 -11.24 -27.69
C GLN A 27 41.37 -10.41 -28.04
N ALA A 28 40.67 -10.78 -29.12
CA ALA A 28 39.38 -10.22 -29.43
C ALA A 28 38.55 -10.35 -28.17
N GLU A 29 38.16 -9.22 -27.58
CA GLU A 29 37.26 -9.21 -26.41
C GLU A 29 36.04 -10.03 -26.81
N THR A 30 35.87 -11.20 -26.18
CA THR A 30 34.68 -12.00 -26.39
C THR A 30 33.51 -11.12 -26.07
N PRO A 31 32.51 -10.95 -26.97
CA PRO A 31 31.36 -10.13 -26.70
C PRO A 31 30.75 -10.57 -25.36
N PRO A 32 30.33 -9.62 -24.53
CA PRO A 32 29.79 -9.95 -23.20
C PRO A 32 28.73 -11.03 -23.37
N GLY A 33 28.88 -12.13 -22.62
CA GLY A 33 27.90 -13.19 -22.61
C GLY A 33 26.49 -12.66 -22.28
N PHE A 34 25.47 -13.47 -22.46
CA PHE A 34 24.05 -13.13 -22.22
C PHE A 34 23.84 -12.34 -20.93
N ALA A 35 24.39 -12.82 -19.80
CA ALA A 35 24.31 -12.15 -18.50
C ALA A 35 24.95 -10.74 -18.48
N GLY A 36 26.05 -10.54 -19.22
CA GLY A 36 26.70 -9.23 -19.31
C GLY A 36 25.94 -8.21 -20.15
N ARG A 37 25.19 -8.66 -21.16
CA ARG A 37 24.29 -7.80 -21.96
C ARG A 37 23.07 -7.36 -21.17
N ILE A 38 22.45 -8.23 -20.38
CA ILE A 38 21.32 -7.89 -19.51
C ILE A 38 21.73 -6.83 -18.47
N ALA A 39 22.87 -7.00 -17.82
CA ALA A 39 23.34 -6.09 -16.78
C ALA A 39 23.59 -4.63 -17.28
N ARG A 40 23.65 -4.42 -18.60
CA ARG A 40 23.81 -3.07 -19.21
C ARG A 40 22.47 -2.38 -19.56
N ARG A 41 21.34 -3.05 -19.42
CA ARG A 41 20.04 -2.42 -19.71
C ARG A 41 19.60 -1.55 -18.53
N ILE A 42 19.25 -0.29 -18.81
CA ILE A 42 18.78 0.67 -17.81
C ILE A 42 17.34 0.32 -17.43
N PRO A 43 17.00 0.24 -16.14
CA PRO A 43 15.63 -0.04 -15.67
C PRO A 43 14.75 1.22 -15.69
N TRP A 44 14.37 1.64 -16.90
CA TRP A 44 13.65 2.90 -17.11
C TRP A 44 12.32 2.99 -16.38
N PHE A 45 11.54 1.90 -16.35
CA PHE A 45 10.26 1.91 -15.64
C PHE A 45 10.48 2.10 -14.13
N THR A 46 11.41 1.36 -13.55
CA THR A 46 11.75 1.48 -12.12
C THR A 46 12.16 2.91 -11.76
N LEU A 47 13.05 3.53 -12.54
CA LEU A 47 13.52 4.88 -12.27
C LEU A 47 12.41 5.92 -12.43
N THR A 48 11.64 5.85 -13.52
CA THR A 48 10.54 6.77 -13.79
C THR A 48 9.45 6.66 -12.73
N LEU A 49 9.02 5.44 -12.41
CA LEU A 49 7.97 5.24 -11.42
C LEU A 49 8.42 5.64 -10.01
N SER A 50 9.69 5.42 -9.65
CA SER A 50 10.23 5.93 -8.38
C SER A 50 10.11 7.46 -8.27
N GLY A 51 10.41 8.17 -9.35
CA GLY A 51 10.20 9.62 -9.42
C GLY A 51 8.73 10.03 -9.31
N VAL A 52 7.84 9.28 -9.98
CA VAL A 52 6.38 9.50 -9.89
C VAL A 52 5.86 9.30 -8.46
N LEU A 53 6.25 8.21 -7.78
CA LEU A 53 5.84 7.95 -6.40
C LEU A 53 6.32 9.05 -5.44
N ALA A 54 7.57 9.50 -5.58
CA ALA A 54 8.11 10.59 -4.78
C ALA A 54 7.36 11.92 -5.02
N THR A 55 7.10 12.25 -6.29
CA THR A 55 6.36 13.48 -6.66
C THR A 55 4.92 13.41 -6.17
N ARG A 56 4.29 12.23 -6.27
CA ARG A 56 2.93 12.03 -5.78
C ARG A 56 2.83 12.24 -4.28
N PHE A 57 3.77 11.70 -3.51
CA PHE A 57 3.81 11.92 -2.06
C PHE A 57 4.01 13.40 -1.69
N LEU A 58 4.85 14.13 -2.42
CA LEU A 58 4.97 15.58 -2.22
C LEU A 58 3.65 16.31 -2.51
N ALA A 59 2.89 15.86 -3.51
CA ALA A 59 1.57 16.42 -3.77
C ALA A 59 0.57 16.08 -2.65
N GLU A 60 0.61 14.86 -2.09
CA GLU A 60 -0.18 14.46 -0.91
C GLU A 60 0.10 15.37 0.29
N LEU A 61 1.37 15.62 0.59
CA LEU A 61 1.75 16.53 1.67
C LEU A 61 1.26 17.96 1.45
N ARG A 62 1.27 18.47 0.23
CA ARG A 62 0.79 19.83 -0.08
C ARG A 62 -0.71 19.99 0.00
N SER A 63 -1.44 18.93 -0.30
CA SER A 63 -2.91 18.94 -0.32
C SER A 63 -3.53 18.41 0.97
N ALA A 64 -2.74 17.89 1.91
CA ALA A 64 -3.24 17.32 3.15
C ALA A 64 -3.97 18.36 4.00
N THR A 65 -5.14 17.99 4.51
CA THR A 65 -6.00 18.80 5.37
C THR A 65 -5.91 18.41 6.84
N ASP A 66 -5.44 17.19 7.12
CA ASP A 66 -5.17 16.67 8.46
C ASP A 66 -3.84 15.92 8.50
N TYR A 67 -3.21 15.90 9.67
CA TYR A 67 -1.94 15.21 9.92
C TYR A 67 -1.99 14.49 11.26
N ILE A 68 -1.46 13.26 11.32
CA ILE A 68 -1.29 12.51 12.59
C ILE A 68 0.10 12.71 13.19
N ALA A 69 1.08 13.09 12.38
CA ALA A 69 2.44 13.47 12.78
C ALA A 69 3.05 14.37 11.69
N PRO A 70 4.19 15.04 11.93
CA PRO A 70 4.88 15.81 10.89
C PRO A 70 5.11 14.99 9.61
N TYR A 71 4.68 15.53 8.47
CA TYR A 71 4.76 14.89 7.15
C TYR A 71 4.03 13.53 7.04
N THR A 72 3.06 13.28 7.91
CA THR A 72 2.25 12.05 7.92
C THR A 72 0.79 12.43 7.75
N PRO A 73 0.26 12.40 6.49
CA PRO A 73 -1.14 12.74 6.22
C PRO A 73 -2.09 11.89 7.05
N GLY A 74 -3.15 12.50 7.54
CA GLY A 74 -4.17 11.85 8.32
C GLY A 74 -5.17 11.06 7.48
N HIS A 75 -6.15 10.48 8.14
CA HIS A 75 -7.17 9.62 7.53
C HIS A 75 -7.93 10.33 6.40
N PHE A 76 -8.42 11.55 6.65
CA PHE A 76 -9.21 12.29 5.67
C PHE A 76 -8.37 12.72 4.46
N SER A 77 -7.13 13.13 4.68
CA SER A 77 -6.20 13.47 3.61
C SER A 77 -5.90 12.29 2.70
N LEU A 78 -5.64 11.11 3.28
CA LEU A 78 -5.38 9.89 2.51
C LEU A 78 -6.64 9.43 1.77
N LEU A 79 -7.81 9.49 2.42
CA LEU A 79 -9.08 9.13 1.80
C LEU A 79 -9.42 10.07 0.62
N ALA A 80 -9.20 11.39 0.79
CA ALA A 80 -9.34 12.39 -0.27
C ALA A 80 -8.36 12.16 -1.43
N ALA A 81 -7.13 11.75 -1.12
CA ALA A 81 -6.12 11.43 -2.11
C ALA A 81 -6.40 10.13 -2.90
N GLY A 82 -7.35 9.30 -2.43
CA GLY A 82 -7.77 8.07 -3.09
C GLY A 82 -7.28 6.78 -2.42
N ALA A 83 -7.06 6.80 -1.11
CA ALA A 83 -6.78 5.59 -0.32
C ALA A 83 -7.93 4.58 -0.43
N SER A 84 -7.61 3.29 -0.37
CA SER A 84 -8.60 2.22 -0.41
C SER A 84 -9.19 2.01 0.99
N ASP A 85 -10.51 2.02 1.05
CA ASP A 85 -11.35 1.71 2.20
C ASP A 85 -12.48 0.81 1.74
N ARG A 86 -12.83 -0.21 2.53
CA ARG A 86 -13.84 -1.19 2.14
C ARG A 86 -15.22 -0.55 1.93
N THR A 87 -15.62 0.37 2.79
CA THR A 87 -16.91 1.05 2.71
C THR A 87 -17.00 1.87 1.43
N GLN A 88 -15.95 2.63 1.11
CA GLN A 88 -15.92 3.44 -0.11
C GLN A 88 -15.98 2.56 -1.36
N VAL A 89 -15.27 1.44 -1.38
CA VAL A 89 -15.25 0.55 -2.54
C VAL A 89 -16.56 -0.23 -2.69
N LEU A 90 -17.06 -0.87 -1.61
CA LEU A 90 -18.19 -1.80 -1.71
C LEU A 90 -19.55 -1.12 -1.57
N VAL A 91 -19.68 -0.09 -0.72
CA VAL A 91 -20.97 0.58 -0.47
C VAL A 91 -21.15 1.78 -1.41
N HIS A 92 -20.10 2.59 -1.61
CA HIS A 92 -20.17 3.77 -2.48
C HIS A 92 -19.74 3.49 -3.93
N GLY A 93 -19.28 2.27 -4.24
CA GLY A 93 -18.90 1.87 -5.60
C GLY A 93 -17.61 2.51 -6.12
N GLU A 94 -16.73 3.01 -5.25
CA GLU A 94 -15.52 3.72 -5.62
C GLU A 94 -14.36 2.76 -5.93
N TRP A 95 -14.57 1.82 -6.88
CA TRP A 95 -13.59 0.80 -7.30
C TRP A 95 -12.27 1.37 -7.82
N TRP A 96 -12.27 2.60 -8.28
CA TRP A 96 -11.08 3.31 -8.72
C TRP A 96 -10.02 3.44 -7.62
N ARG A 97 -10.41 3.37 -6.34
CA ARG A 97 -9.49 3.42 -5.19
C ARG A 97 -8.51 2.25 -5.14
N LEU A 98 -8.86 1.10 -5.70
CA LEU A 98 -7.94 -0.04 -5.82
C LEU A 98 -6.71 0.27 -6.68
N PHE A 99 -6.80 1.28 -7.55
CA PHE A 99 -5.69 1.74 -8.39
C PHE A 99 -4.94 2.89 -7.75
N THR A 100 -5.64 3.92 -7.26
CA THR A 100 -5.00 5.10 -6.68
C THR A 100 -4.26 4.78 -5.40
N ALA A 101 -4.80 3.92 -4.53
CA ALA A 101 -4.19 3.53 -3.27
C ALA A 101 -2.76 2.98 -3.43
N THR A 102 -2.48 2.27 -4.53
CA THR A 102 -1.15 1.69 -4.82
C THR A 102 -0.07 2.74 -5.10
N MET A 103 -0.46 4.00 -5.31
CA MET A 103 0.43 5.11 -5.63
C MET A 103 0.61 6.09 -4.45
N LEU A 104 -0.13 5.88 -3.35
CA LEU A 104 -0.13 6.75 -2.17
C LEU A 104 0.81 6.24 -1.08
N HIS A 105 1.21 7.14 -0.17
CA HIS A 105 2.05 6.75 0.96
C HIS A 105 1.66 7.49 2.24
N GLY A 106 1.46 6.72 3.32
CA GLY A 106 1.04 7.26 4.61
C GLY A 106 2.14 8.00 5.38
N SER A 107 3.43 7.84 5.03
CA SER A 107 4.53 8.53 5.72
C SER A 107 5.82 8.54 4.89
N PRO A 108 6.80 9.43 5.21
CA PRO A 108 8.11 9.43 4.57
C PRO A 108 8.86 8.09 4.71
N ALA A 109 8.79 7.47 5.89
CA ALA A 109 9.44 6.19 6.15
C ALA A 109 8.85 5.08 5.27
N HIS A 110 7.52 5.06 5.09
CA HIS A 110 6.82 4.12 4.21
C HIS A 110 7.25 4.30 2.75
N LEU A 111 7.29 5.54 2.26
CA LEU A 111 7.78 5.84 0.90
C LEU A 111 9.22 5.39 0.70
N ILE A 112 10.13 5.76 1.61
CA ILE A 112 11.56 5.43 1.49
C ILE A 112 11.76 3.90 1.48
N GLY A 113 11.11 3.17 2.37
CA GLY A 113 11.16 1.71 2.40
C GLY A 113 10.71 1.08 1.08
N ASN A 114 9.60 1.57 0.53
CA ASN A 114 9.10 1.13 -0.77
C ASN A 114 10.08 1.47 -1.91
N LEU A 115 10.61 2.70 -1.96
CA LEU A 115 11.55 3.11 -3.00
C LEU A 115 12.85 2.31 -2.97
N VAL A 116 13.45 2.10 -1.79
CA VAL A 116 14.68 1.31 -1.65
C VAL A 116 14.46 -0.12 -2.13
N THR A 117 13.35 -0.74 -1.73
CA THR A 117 13.03 -2.11 -2.15
C THR A 117 12.73 -2.18 -3.64
N PHE A 118 11.93 -1.23 -4.16
CA PHE A 118 11.58 -1.16 -5.58
C PHE A 118 12.78 -0.93 -6.49
N LEU A 119 13.67 0.00 -6.14
CA LEU A 119 14.91 0.23 -6.87
C LEU A 119 15.80 -1.03 -6.86
N THR A 120 15.91 -1.70 -5.70
CA THR A 120 16.73 -2.91 -5.58
C THR A 120 16.22 -4.06 -6.47
N VAL A 121 14.91 -4.33 -6.43
CA VAL A 121 14.32 -5.39 -7.27
C VAL A 121 14.32 -5.01 -8.75
N GLY A 122 14.04 -3.75 -9.07
CA GLY A 122 14.01 -3.24 -10.43
C GLY A 122 15.37 -3.32 -11.14
N LEU A 123 16.45 -2.98 -10.44
CA LEU A 123 17.82 -3.11 -10.95
C LEU A 123 18.20 -4.56 -11.32
N LEU A 124 17.58 -5.55 -10.69
CA LEU A 124 17.85 -6.96 -10.92
C LEU A 124 16.90 -7.59 -11.95
N LEU A 125 15.61 -7.25 -11.87
CA LEU A 125 14.57 -7.97 -12.62
C LEU A 125 14.21 -7.26 -13.94
N GLU A 126 14.03 -5.95 -13.97
CA GLU A 126 13.61 -5.23 -15.18
C GLU A 126 14.56 -5.43 -16.36
N PRO A 127 15.91 -5.35 -16.20
CA PRO A 127 16.83 -5.64 -17.28
C PRO A 127 16.72 -7.07 -17.85
N MET A 128 16.31 -8.02 -17.02
CA MET A 128 16.18 -9.42 -17.39
C MET A 128 14.90 -9.67 -18.22
N ILE A 129 13.76 -9.21 -17.73
CA ILE A 129 12.44 -9.51 -18.34
C ILE A 129 11.92 -8.43 -19.27
N GLY A 130 12.52 -7.23 -19.21
CA GLY A 130 12.12 -6.06 -19.98
C GLY A 130 10.95 -5.28 -19.36
N ILE A 131 10.81 -4.03 -19.82
CA ILE A 131 9.85 -3.05 -19.29
C ILE A 131 8.39 -3.54 -19.33
N GLY A 132 7.99 -4.23 -20.41
CA GLY A 132 6.60 -4.71 -20.58
C GLY A 132 6.19 -5.72 -19.50
N TRP A 133 6.99 -6.78 -19.31
CA TRP A 133 6.70 -7.77 -18.28
C TRP A 133 6.87 -7.23 -16.87
N PHE A 134 7.89 -6.41 -16.63
CA PHE A 134 8.12 -5.85 -15.31
C PHE A 134 6.96 -4.94 -14.87
N SER A 135 6.49 -4.04 -15.77
CA SER A 135 5.35 -3.17 -15.47
C SER A 135 4.02 -3.94 -15.38
N ALA A 136 3.82 -4.97 -16.22
CA ALA A 136 2.64 -5.84 -16.12
C ALA A 136 2.57 -6.55 -14.76
N ILE A 137 3.69 -7.10 -14.27
CA ILE A 137 3.78 -7.74 -12.94
C ILE A 137 3.51 -6.72 -11.84
N TYR A 138 4.14 -5.53 -11.92
CA TYR A 138 3.98 -4.48 -10.93
C TYR A 138 2.51 -4.07 -10.77
N PHE A 139 1.87 -3.66 -11.85
CA PHE A 139 0.48 -3.17 -11.78
C PHE A 139 -0.52 -4.27 -11.45
N SER A 140 -0.40 -5.46 -12.06
CA SER A 140 -1.27 -6.61 -11.72
C SER A 140 -1.13 -7.00 -10.26
N GLY A 141 0.09 -7.04 -9.74
CA GLY A 141 0.35 -7.33 -8.33
C GLY A 141 -0.19 -6.25 -7.39
N GLY A 142 -0.07 -4.99 -7.78
CA GLY A 142 -0.65 -3.86 -7.02
C GLY A 142 -2.16 -3.97 -6.91
N PHE A 143 -2.84 -4.23 -8.03
CA PHE A 143 -4.29 -4.40 -8.03
C PHE A 143 -4.75 -5.61 -7.20
N VAL A 144 -4.14 -6.79 -7.39
CA VAL A 144 -4.49 -7.99 -6.61
C VAL A 144 -4.17 -7.80 -5.12
N GLY A 145 -3.07 -7.11 -4.79
CA GLY A 145 -2.74 -6.74 -3.41
C GLY A 145 -3.79 -5.81 -2.80
N ALA A 146 -4.19 -4.75 -3.50
CA ALA A 146 -5.23 -3.83 -3.05
C ALA A 146 -6.59 -4.54 -2.88
N LEU A 147 -6.93 -5.46 -3.78
CA LEU A 147 -8.13 -6.28 -3.69
C LEU A 147 -8.08 -7.21 -2.46
N ALA A 148 -6.96 -7.88 -2.22
CA ALA A 148 -6.79 -8.75 -1.05
C ALA A 148 -6.88 -7.95 0.27
N SER A 149 -6.25 -6.78 0.33
CA SER A 149 -6.37 -5.85 1.44
C SER A 149 -7.83 -5.48 1.71
N MET A 150 -8.54 -5.01 0.71
CA MET A 150 -9.95 -4.61 0.79
C MET A 150 -10.84 -5.77 1.26
N MET A 151 -10.57 -7.00 0.84
CA MET A 151 -11.39 -8.17 1.19
C MET A 151 -11.08 -8.75 2.57
N LEU A 152 -9.83 -8.71 3.01
CA LEU A 152 -9.35 -9.50 4.16
C LEU A 152 -8.98 -8.65 5.38
N ASN A 153 -8.74 -7.34 5.24
CA ASN A 153 -8.49 -6.46 6.38
C ASN A 153 -9.79 -6.11 7.12
N ALA A 154 -9.66 -5.50 8.30
CA ALA A 154 -10.81 -4.97 9.03
C ALA A 154 -11.60 -3.95 8.19
N PRO A 155 -12.93 -3.85 8.35
CA PRO A 155 -13.78 -2.99 7.52
C PRO A 155 -13.39 -1.51 7.51
N ASP A 156 -12.85 -1.01 8.61
CA ASP A 156 -12.43 0.38 8.85
C ASP A 156 -10.96 0.65 8.55
N SER A 157 -10.23 -0.34 8.01
CA SER A 157 -8.83 -0.18 7.69
C SER A 157 -8.63 0.58 6.37
N LEU A 158 -7.81 1.64 6.44
CA LEU A 158 -7.39 2.40 5.28
C LEU A 158 -6.09 1.82 4.71
N SER A 159 -6.09 1.45 3.43
CA SER A 159 -4.92 0.87 2.76
C SER A 159 -4.32 1.84 1.75
N VAL A 160 -3.00 2.02 1.81
CA VAL A 160 -2.18 2.79 0.87
C VAL A 160 -0.81 2.16 0.72
N GLY A 161 -0.21 2.28 -0.46
CA GLY A 161 1.18 1.93 -0.68
C GLY A 161 1.45 1.08 -1.92
N ALA A 162 2.62 1.29 -2.50
CA ALA A 162 3.13 0.50 -3.61
C ALA A 162 3.56 -0.93 -3.20
N SER A 163 3.50 -1.25 -1.91
CA SER A 163 4.12 -2.45 -1.37
C SER A 163 3.55 -3.75 -1.93
N GLY A 164 2.24 -3.87 -2.16
CA GLY A 164 1.65 -5.03 -2.84
C GLY A 164 2.23 -5.28 -4.23
N ALA A 165 2.41 -4.22 -5.02
CA ALA A 165 3.06 -4.29 -6.33
C ALA A 165 4.54 -4.68 -6.21
N ILE A 166 5.25 -4.15 -5.23
CA ILE A 166 6.65 -4.48 -4.95
C ILE A 166 6.78 -5.95 -4.52
N MET A 167 5.88 -6.45 -3.69
CA MET A 167 5.85 -7.87 -3.31
C MET A 167 5.67 -8.78 -4.53
N ALA A 168 4.85 -8.39 -5.51
CA ALA A 168 4.71 -9.14 -6.75
C ALA A 168 6.04 -9.19 -7.53
N THR A 169 6.74 -8.07 -7.64
CA THR A 169 8.05 -8.05 -8.32
C THR A 169 9.11 -8.85 -7.57
N LEU A 170 9.10 -8.85 -6.22
CA LEU A 170 9.99 -9.67 -5.39
C LEU A 170 9.69 -11.16 -5.52
N ALA A 171 8.42 -11.56 -5.51
CA ALA A 171 8.02 -12.95 -5.73
C ALA A 171 8.44 -13.45 -7.13
N SER A 172 8.27 -12.58 -8.14
CA SER A 172 8.74 -12.86 -9.51
C SER A 172 10.27 -12.92 -9.58
N LEU A 173 10.99 -12.03 -8.89
CA LEU A 173 12.46 -12.07 -8.79
C LEU A 173 12.92 -13.41 -8.21
N PHE A 174 12.27 -13.88 -7.14
CA PHE A 174 12.59 -15.17 -6.54
C PHE A 174 12.36 -16.31 -7.50
N ALA A 175 11.16 -16.42 -8.08
CA ALA A 175 10.80 -17.49 -9.01
C ALA A 175 11.70 -17.50 -10.26
N LEU A 176 11.86 -16.35 -10.92
CA LEU A 176 12.67 -16.25 -12.14
C LEU A 176 14.18 -16.38 -11.88
N SER A 177 14.62 -16.36 -10.63
CA SER A 177 16.01 -16.68 -10.27
C SER A 177 16.39 -18.15 -10.56
N PHE A 178 15.41 -19.01 -10.83
CA PHE A 178 15.61 -20.41 -11.20
C PHE A 178 15.67 -20.62 -12.71
N HIS A 179 15.38 -19.61 -13.54
CA HIS A 179 15.57 -19.65 -14.97
C HIS A 179 17.06 -19.78 -15.32
N ALA A 180 17.41 -20.59 -16.30
CA ALA A 180 18.81 -20.83 -16.68
C ALA A 180 19.54 -19.54 -17.12
N GLY A 181 18.83 -18.60 -17.76
CA GLY A 181 19.34 -17.29 -18.15
C GLY A 181 19.43 -16.26 -17.04
N ALA A 182 19.13 -16.58 -15.77
CA ALA A 182 19.19 -15.61 -14.67
C ALA A 182 20.63 -15.07 -14.47
N PRO A 183 20.85 -13.74 -14.48
CA PRO A 183 22.21 -13.18 -14.51
C PRO A 183 22.95 -13.34 -13.18
N ARG A 184 22.25 -13.32 -12.05
CA ARG A 184 22.81 -13.41 -10.70
C ARG A 184 21.88 -14.20 -9.77
N PRO A 185 21.64 -15.49 -10.00
CA PRO A 185 20.55 -16.21 -9.34
C PRO A 185 20.66 -16.26 -7.80
N ARG A 186 21.89 -16.36 -7.27
CA ARG A 186 22.10 -16.36 -5.80
C ARG A 186 21.80 -14.99 -5.17
N LEU A 187 22.17 -13.90 -5.85
CA LEU A 187 21.85 -12.53 -5.39
C LEU A 187 20.34 -12.28 -5.46
N MET A 188 19.69 -12.64 -6.57
CA MET A 188 18.25 -12.50 -6.77
C MET A 188 17.47 -13.20 -5.64
N ARG A 189 17.82 -14.47 -5.34
CA ARG A 189 17.19 -15.22 -4.23
C ARG A 189 17.43 -14.59 -2.87
N ARG A 190 18.65 -14.11 -2.58
CA ARG A 190 18.96 -13.44 -1.29
C ARG A 190 18.19 -12.15 -1.12
N VAL A 191 18.14 -11.31 -2.15
CA VAL A 191 17.38 -10.04 -2.13
C VAL A 191 15.90 -10.33 -1.97
N ALA A 192 15.34 -11.23 -2.78
CA ALA A 192 13.93 -11.56 -2.71
C ALA A 192 13.54 -12.16 -1.34
N ALA A 193 14.23 -13.20 -0.86
CA ALA A 193 13.92 -13.82 0.41
C ALA A 193 14.14 -12.87 1.60
N GLY A 194 15.24 -12.09 1.57
CA GLY A 194 15.54 -11.11 2.61
C GLY A 194 14.52 -9.98 2.74
N SER A 195 13.80 -9.66 1.66
CA SER A 195 12.73 -8.66 1.66
C SER A 195 11.36 -9.28 1.90
N LEU A 196 11.04 -10.43 1.29
CA LEU A 196 9.73 -11.08 1.41
C LEU A 196 9.47 -11.61 2.81
N ILE A 197 10.45 -12.29 3.43
CA ILE A 197 10.24 -12.92 4.74
C ILE A 197 9.83 -11.89 5.81
N PRO A 198 10.56 -10.79 6.05
CA PRO A 198 10.14 -9.81 7.04
C PRO A 198 8.85 -9.05 6.66
N ALA A 199 8.57 -8.89 5.36
CA ALA A 199 7.38 -8.19 4.90
C ALA A 199 6.08 -9.00 5.04
N LEU A 200 6.19 -10.35 5.08
CA LEU A 200 5.05 -11.26 5.25
C LEU A 200 4.84 -11.67 6.71
N LEU A 201 5.77 -11.35 7.61
CA LEU A 201 5.57 -11.57 9.03
C LEU A 201 4.71 -10.42 9.60
N PRO A 202 3.76 -10.74 10.51
CA PRO A 202 3.03 -9.71 11.24
C PRO A 202 4.04 -8.80 11.94
N ALA A 203 4.14 -7.55 11.50
CA ALA A 203 5.03 -6.60 12.14
C ALA A 203 4.44 -6.26 13.51
N MET A 204 5.18 -6.51 14.57
CA MET A 204 4.91 -5.88 15.86
C MET A 204 4.96 -4.37 15.62
N GLU A 205 3.90 -3.67 16.06
CA GLU A 205 3.74 -2.23 15.89
C GLU A 205 5.02 -1.48 16.26
N ARG A 206 5.72 -0.98 15.25
CA ARG A 206 6.84 -0.06 15.43
C ARG A 206 6.42 1.29 14.87
N GLY A 207 6.08 2.22 15.75
CA GLY A 207 5.79 3.60 15.36
C GLY A 207 4.42 3.85 14.75
N GLY A 208 3.40 3.04 15.03
CA GLY A 208 1.99 3.32 14.68
C GLY A 208 1.60 3.02 13.23
N ALA A 209 2.51 2.51 12.39
CA ALA A 209 2.19 2.08 11.04
C ALA A 209 2.04 0.54 11.00
N VAL A 210 0.82 0.07 10.79
CA VAL A 210 0.53 -1.35 10.61
C VAL A 210 0.87 -1.76 9.18
N THR A 211 1.69 -2.81 9.03
CA THR A 211 1.98 -3.39 7.72
C THR A 211 0.75 -4.11 7.17
N ASP A 212 0.33 -3.78 5.96
CA ASP A 212 -0.78 -4.44 5.27
C ASP A 212 -0.33 -5.81 4.72
N VAL A 213 -0.31 -6.81 5.60
CA VAL A 213 0.13 -8.18 5.27
C VAL A 213 -0.76 -8.81 4.18
N ASN A 214 -2.05 -8.50 4.16
CA ASN A 214 -2.97 -9.04 3.16
C ASN A 214 -2.70 -8.48 1.76
N ALA A 215 -2.38 -7.18 1.66
CA ALA A 215 -1.90 -6.61 0.39
C ALA A 215 -0.59 -7.26 -0.06
N HIS A 216 0.33 -7.54 0.87
CA HIS A 216 1.60 -8.20 0.56
C HIS A 216 1.39 -9.63 0.06
N LEU A 217 0.54 -10.42 0.71
CA LEU A 217 0.21 -11.79 0.30
C LEU A 217 -0.46 -11.82 -1.08
N GLY A 218 -1.43 -10.94 -1.32
CA GLY A 218 -2.10 -10.82 -2.62
C GLY A 218 -1.12 -10.49 -3.74
N GLY A 219 -0.25 -9.51 -3.51
CA GLY A 219 0.80 -9.16 -4.45
C GLY A 219 1.78 -10.30 -4.71
N CYS A 220 2.28 -10.97 -3.66
CA CYS A 220 3.16 -12.13 -3.79
C CYS A 220 2.53 -13.23 -4.64
N LEU A 221 1.28 -13.57 -4.38
CA LEU A 221 0.56 -14.60 -5.11
C LEU A 221 0.47 -14.25 -6.61
N ALA A 222 0.05 -13.02 -6.94
CA ALA A 222 -0.04 -12.56 -8.32
C ALA A 222 1.31 -12.64 -9.04
N GLY A 223 2.37 -12.12 -8.42
CA GLY A 223 3.72 -12.14 -9.00
C GLY A 223 4.27 -13.55 -9.16
N ALA A 224 4.05 -14.43 -8.18
CA ALA A 224 4.46 -15.82 -8.25
C ALA A 224 3.75 -16.57 -9.37
N CYS A 225 2.42 -16.38 -9.52
CA CYS A 225 1.65 -17.00 -10.60
C CYS A 225 2.13 -16.54 -11.98
N ILE A 226 2.35 -15.23 -12.20
CA ILE A 226 2.84 -14.70 -13.47
C ILE A 226 4.24 -15.26 -13.76
N ALA A 227 5.13 -15.22 -12.78
CA ALA A 227 6.49 -15.74 -12.95
C ALA A 227 6.53 -17.25 -13.21
N PHE A 228 5.63 -18.00 -12.57
CA PHE A 228 5.50 -19.44 -12.85
C PHE A 228 5.07 -19.71 -14.31
N VAL A 229 4.06 -18.98 -14.80
CA VAL A 229 3.68 -19.07 -16.22
C VAL A 229 4.85 -18.72 -17.13
N MET A 230 5.58 -17.63 -16.79
CA MET A 230 6.77 -17.26 -17.56
C MET A 230 7.82 -18.39 -17.58
N LEU A 231 8.12 -19.05 -16.45
CA LEU A 231 9.06 -20.17 -16.39
C LEU A 231 8.63 -21.35 -17.24
N VAL A 232 7.33 -21.59 -17.39
CA VAL A 232 6.80 -22.68 -18.24
C VAL A 232 6.95 -22.38 -19.73
N VAL A 233 6.76 -21.10 -20.13
CA VAL A 233 6.71 -20.73 -21.55
C VAL A 233 8.01 -20.13 -22.09
N TRP A 234 8.93 -19.72 -21.22
CA TRP A 234 10.19 -19.09 -21.60
C TRP A 234 11.27 -20.13 -21.78
N ASN A 235 11.67 -20.33 -23.02
CA ASN A 235 12.75 -21.27 -23.35
C ASN A 235 14.11 -20.74 -22.84
N ASP A 236 14.91 -21.60 -22.23
CA ASP A 236 16.24 -21.29 -21.71
C ASP A 236 17.21 -20.72 -22.75
N GLU A 237 16.97 -20.99 -24.02
CA GLU A 237 17.79 -20.50 -25.15
C GLU A 237 17.42 -19.08 -25.58
N GLU A 238 16.26 -18.54 -25.14
CA GLU A 238 15.79 -17.22 -25.51
C GLU A 238 16.33 -16.14 -24.58
N GLU A 239 16.88 -15.07 -25.16
CA GLU A 239 17.42 -13.93 -24.39
C GLU A 239 16.35 -13.13 -23.65
N THR A 240 15.10 -13.21 -24.04
CA THR A 240 14.01 -12.43 -23.48
C THR A 240 12.74 -13.26 -23.39
N PRO A 241 11.88 -13.00 -22.39
CA PRO A 241 10.63 -13.72 -22.28
C PRO A 241 9.76 -13.56 -23.54
N PRO A 242 9.01 -14.60 -23.93
CA PRO A 242 8.04 -14.53 -25.03
C PRO A 242 6.87 -13.60 -24.68
N MET A 243 5.95 -13.39 -25.61
CA MET A 243 4.68 -12.66 -25.42
C MET A 243 4.86 -11.21 -24.96
N ARG A 244 5.93 -10.53 -25.35
CA ARG A 244 6.22 -9.14 -24.95
C ARG A 244 5.13 -8.17 -25.35
N SER A 245 4.46 -8.39 -26.47
CA SER A 245 3.32 -7.58 -26.91
C SER A 245 2.12 -7.72 -25.96
N ILE A 246 1.85 -8.94 -25.50
CA ILE A 246 0.78 -9.20 -24.52
C ILE A 246 1.11 -8.49 -23.21
N ALA A 247 2.35 -8.63 -22.73
CA ALA A 247 2.81 -7.92 -21.52
C ALA A 247 2.68 -6.40 -21.66
N ALA A 248 3.01 -5.83 -22.82
CA ALA A 248 2.87 -4.40 -23.08
C ALA A 248 1.39 -3.96 -23.11
N VAL A 249 0.48 -4.77 -23.67
CA VAL A 249 -0.96 -4.50 -23.65
C VAL A 249 -1.50 -4.53 -22.22
N ILE A 250 -1.13 -5.53 -21.43
CA ILE A 250 -1.52 -5.64 -20.01
C ILE A 250 -1.01 -4.41 -19.23
N ALA A 251 0.26 -4.06 -19.39
CA ALA A 251 0.84 -2.89 -18.73
C ALA A 251 0.17 -1.59 -19.15
N GLY A 252 -0.12 -1.41 -20.44
CA GLY A 252 -0.83 -0.25 -20.99
C GLY A 252 -2.26 -0.14 -20.45
N PHE A 253 -2.99 -1.26 -20.36
CA PHE A 253 -4.31 -1.30 -19.75
C PHE A 253 -4.29 -0.83 -18.30
N TRP A 254 -3.39 -1.39 -17.46
CA TRP A 254 -3.28 -1.00 -16.07
C TRP A 254 -2.85 0.46 -15.89
N LEU A 255 -1.93 0.95 -16.72
CA LEU A 255 -1.52 2.35 -16.69
C LEU A 255 -2.68 3.29 -17.04
N ALA A 256 -3.46 2.95 -18.06
CA ALA A 256 -4.65 3.70 -18.46
C ALA A 256 -5.71 3.70 -17.34
N MET A 257 -5.96 2.55 -16.71
CA MET A 257 -6.88 2.44 -15.58
C MET A 257 -6.41 3.27 -14.37
N THR A 258 -5.10 3.28 -14.08
CA THR A 258 -4.54 4.10 -13.00
C THR A 258 -4.71 5.60 -13.32
N GLY A 259 -4.43 6.03 -14.54
CA GLY A 259 -4.64 7.41 -15.00
C GLY A 259 -6.12 7.83 -14.91
N PHE A 260 -7.03 6.99 -15.37
CA PHE A 260 -8.48 7.20 -15.23
C PHE A 260 -8.90 7.30 -13.76
N ALA A 261 -8.41 6.42 -12.90
CA ALA A 261 -8.69 6.43 -11.47
C ALA A 261 -8.28 7.75 -10.79
N PHE A 262 -7.12 8.31 -11.17
CA PHE A 262 -6.70 9.63 -10.67
C PHE A 262 -7.57 10.77 -11.19
N ALA A 263 -8.04 10.70 -12.42
CA ALA A 263 -8.98 11.70 -12.96
C ALA A 263 -10.30 11.70 -12.18
N VAL A 264 -10.84 10.52 -11.86
CA VAL A 264 -12.04 10.39 -11.02
C VAL A 264 -11.77 10.84 -9.59
N SER A 265 -10.65 10.44 -8.99
CA SER A 265 -10.24 10.84 -7.64
C SER A 265 -10.19 12.36 -7.46
N SER A 266 -9.71 13.08 -8.48
CA SER A 266 -9.64 14.55 -8.44
C SER A 266 -11.01 15.23 -8.33
N GLN A 267 -12.06 14.62 -8.87
CA GLN A 267 -13.42 15.13 -8.78
C GLN A 267 -14.03 14.92 -7.38
N SER A 268 -13.67 13.83 -6.72
CA SER A 268 -14.16 13.49 -5.38
C SER A 268 -13.32 14.13 -4.25
N TYR A 269 -12.17 14.73 -4.58
CA TYR A 269 -11.21 15.21 -3.59
C TYR A 269 -11.82 16.12 -2.54
N ALA A 270 -12.57 17.15 -2.95
CA ALA A 270 -13.14 18.15 -2.03
C ALA A 270 -14.14 17.54 -1.03
N LEU A 271 -14.85 16.49 -1.42
CA LEU A 271 -15.83 15.80 -0.59
C LEU A 271 -15.17 15.15 0.63
N TYR A 272 -14.02 14.51 0.43
CA TYR A 272 -13.30 13.78 1.47
C TYR A 272 -12.27 14.64 2.22
N ALA A 273 -11.80 15.74 1.61
CA ALA A 273 -10.82 16.64 2.22
C ALA A 273 -11.46 17.58 3.26
N ARG A 274 -12.71 18.03 3.05
CA ARG A 274 -13.42 18.94 3.97
C ARG A 274 -13.49 18.43 5.41
N PRO A 275 -13.82 17.15 5.68
CA PRO A 275 -13.80 16.63 7.04
C PRO A 275 -12.46 16.78 7.76
N GLY A 276 -11.33 16.75 7.07
CA GLY A 276 -10.02 16.99 7.65
C GLY A 276 -9.85 18.41 8.23
N LEU A 277 -10.62 19.39 7.71
CA LEU A 277 -10.64 20.77 8.19
C LEU A 277 -11.73 21.01 9.23
N ASP A 278 -12.90 20.40 9.05
CA ASP A 278 -14.11 20.67 9.82
C ASP A 278 -14.31 19.72 11.02
N PHE A 279 -13.57 18.58 11.07
CA PHE A 279 -13.77 17.53 12.07
C PHE A 279 -12.71 17.54 13.17
N ILE A 280 -13.06 16.94 14.31
CA ILE A 280 -12.16 16.77 15.47
C ILE A 280 -10.95 15.93 15.05
N PRO A 281 -9.72 16.47 15.15
CA PRO A 281 -8.51 15.70 14.92
C PRO A 281 -8.39 14.52 15.91
N PRO A 282 -7.83 13.37 15.52
CA PRO A 282 -7.74 12.18 16.37
C PRO A 282 -7.10 12.42 17.74
N GLN A 283 -6.08 13.29 17.81
CA GLN A 283 -5.41 13.67 19.07
C GLN A 283 -6.30 14.45 20.04
N ASN A 284 -7.35 15.10 19.55
CA ASN A 284 -8.30 15.90 20.33
C ASN A 284 -9.59 15.13 20.66
N MET A 285 -9.68 13.86 20.26
CA MET A 285 -10.81 13.02 20.60
C MET A 285 -10.84 12.72 22.10
N PRO A 286 -12.00 12.83 22.78
CA PRO A 286 -12.13 12.44 24.19
C PRO A 286 -11.74 10.97 24.39
N LYS A 287 -10.83 10.70 25.33
CA LYS A 287 -10.30 9.35 25.58
C LYS A 287 -11.00 8.66 26.76
N ASN A 288 -11.64 9.40 27.62
CA ASN A 288 -12.34 8.93 28.81
C ASN A 288 -13.44 9.90 29.21
N VAL A 289 -14.23 9.53 30.23
CA VAL A 289 -15.36 10.33 30.75
C VAL A 289 -14.92 11.72 31.25
N GLU A 290 -13.74 11.84 31.84
CA GLU A 290 -13.23 13.12 32.36
C GLU A 290 -12.96 14.11 31.24
N THR A 291 -12.27 13.67 30.17
CA THR A 291 -12.03 14.49 28.96
C THR A 291 -13.33 14.80 28.22
N LEU A 292 -14.26 13.84 28.16
CA LEU A 292 -15.59 14.05 27.60
C LEU A 292 -16.32 15.17 28.35
N LYS A 293 -16.29 15.15 29.69
CA LYS A 293 -16.92 16.17 30.55
C LYS A 293 -16.29 17.54 30.34
N ALA A 294 -14.97 17.63 30.32
CA ALA A 294 -14.25 18.88 30.16
C ALA A 294 -14.46 19.52 28.77
N ASP A 295 -14.49 18.73 27.73
CA ASP A 295 -14.31 19.18 26.34
C ASP A 295 -15.63 19.21 25.54
N SER A 296 -16.67 18.47 25.96
CA SER A 296 -17.84 18.21 25.10
C SER A 296 -18.53 19.46 24.54
N LEU A 297 -18.60 20.54 25.30
CA LEU A 297 -19.20 21.82 24.82
C LEU A 297 -18.25 22.53 23.87
N SER A 298 -16.98 22.66 24.24
CA SER A 298 -15.95 23.32 23.41
C SER A 298 -15.74 22.61 22.08
N LEU A 299 -15.93 21.29 22.02
CA LEU A 299 -15.87 20.51 20.76
C LEU A 299 -17.00 20.87 19.81
N VAL A 300 -18.23 21.06 20.30
CA VAL A 300 -19.35 21.53 19.47
C VAL A 300 -19.10 22.93 18.93
N ASP A 301 -18.61 23.83 19.76
CA ASP A 301 -18.32 25.21 19.35
C ASP A 301 -17.21 25.28 18.30
N LYS A 302 -16.17 24.45 18.48
CA LYS A 302 -15.00 24.43 17.59
C LYS A 302 -15.22 23.62 16.32
N TYR A 303 -15.99 22.54 16.39
CA TYR A 303 -16.24 21.60 15.29
C TYR A 303 -17.74 21.38 15.06
N PRO A 304 -18.52 22.44 14.76
CA PRO A 304 -19.98 22.37 14.69
C PRO A 304 -20.50 21.47 13.56
N LYS A 305 -19.67 21.13 12.57
CA LYS A 305 -20.01 20.25 11.45
C LYS A 305 -19.59 18.80 11.67
N ASP A 306 -18.89 18.48 12.76
CA ASP A 306 -18.50 17.12 13.07
C ASP A 306 -19.63 16.41 13.82
N PRO A 307 -20.23 15.33 13.24
CA PRO A 307 -21.28 14.55 13.93
C PRO A 307 -20.83 14.04 15.30
N ARG A 308 -19.53 13.73 15.46
CA ARG A 308 -18.95 13.20 16.70
C ARG A 308 -18.93 14.24 17.82
N ALA A 309 -18.76 15.53 17.49
CA ALA A 309 -18.82 16.59 18.48
C ALA A 309 -20.19 16.63 19.16
N HIS A 310 -21.25 16.54 18.36
CA HIS A 310 -22.62 16.51 18.84
C HIS A 310 -22.91 15.21 19.61
N LEU A 311 -22.46 14.07 19.12
CA LEU A 311 -22.60 12.79 19.84
C LEU A 311 -21.92 12.86 21.22
N PHE A 312 -20.71 13.40 21.35
CA PHE A 312 -20.02 13.54 22.62
C PHE A 312 -20.75 14.47 23.58
N ARG A 313 -21.32 15.57 23.08
CA ARG A 313 -22.13 16.45 23.90
C ARG A 313 -23.42 15.77 24.38
N GLY A 314 -24.11 15.07 23.50
CA GLY A 314 -25.27 14.26 23.83
C GLY A 314 -24.99 13.18 24.87
N LEU A 315 -23.87 12.46 24.73
CA LEU A 315 -23.40 11.45 25.69
C LEU A 315 -23.18 12.05 27.08
N TYR A 316 -22.47 13.17 27.16
CA TYR A 316 -22.24 13.86 28.43
C TYR A 316 -23.56 14.25 29.13
N LEU A 317 -24.51 14.84 28.39
CA LEU A 317 -25.82 15.23 28.93
C LEU A 317 -26.65 14.01 29.35
N LEU A 318 -26.59 12.92 28.60
CA LEU A 318 -27.27 11.67 28.92
C LEU A 318 -26.69 11.02 30.19
N GLU A 319 -25.38 11.10 30.41
CA GLU A 319 -24.70 10.67 31.64
C GLU A 319 -25.19 11.46 32.86
N GLN A 320 -25.53 12.75 32.67
CA GLN A 320 -26.15 13.60 33.69
C GLN A 320 -27.66 13.33 33.84
N GLN A 321 -28.18 12.24 33.25
CA GLN A 321 -29.61 11.90 33.22
C GLN A 321 -30.52 12.96 32.58
N ASN A 322 -29.94 13.85 31.79
CA ASN A 322 -30.65 14.95 31.12
C ASN A 322 -30.94 14.55 29.65
N GLY A 323 -31.89 13.64 29.45
CA GLY A 323 -32.29 13.17 28.14
C GLY A 323 -32.91 14.25 27.25
N ALA A 324 -33.59 15.21 27.84
CA ALA A 324 -34.25 16.30 27.09
C ALA A 324 -33.24 17.21 26.40
N ASP A 325 -32.16 17.58 27.09
CA ASP A 325 -31.10 18.41 26.52
C ASP A 325 -30.15 17.58 25.64
N ALA A 326 -30.05 16.27 25.84
CA ALA A 326 -29.22 15.38 25.02
C ALA A 326 -29.83 15.13 23.63
N GLU A 327 -31.15 15.00 23.54
CA GLU A 327 -31.87 14.64 22.30
C GLU A 327 -31.53 15.52 21.10
N PRO A 328 -31.52 16.88 21.18
CA PRO A 328 -31.18 17.74 20.07
C PRO A 328 -29.78 17.44 19.48
N TYR A 329 -28.83 17.14 20.35
CA TYR A 329 -27.45 16.83 19.90
C TYR A 329 -27.37 15.50 19.15
N PHE A 330 -28.06 14.44 19.59
CA PHE A 330 -28.11 13.18 18.87
C PHE A 330 -28.85 13.32 17.53
N ARG A 331 -29.91 14.13 17.47
CA ARG A 331 -30.60 14.44 16.20
C ARG A 331 -29.69 15.18 15.22
N GLU A 332 -28.91 16.15 15.71
CA GLU A 332 -27.96 16.87 14.86
C GLU A 332 -26.80 15.98 14.44
N ALA A 333 -26.30 15.11 15.32
CA ALA A 333 -25.30 14.08 14.98
C ALA A 333 -25.82 13.13 13.87
N ALA A 334 -27.09 12.71 13.94
CA ALA A 334 -27.70 11.89 12.90
C ALA A 334 -27.77 12.65 11.57
N ARG A 335 -28.30 13.87 11.56
CA ARG A 335 -28.43 14.70 10.36
C ARG A 335 -27.10 14.97 9.65
N LEU A 336 -26.06 15.30 10.43
CA LEU A 336 -24.70 15.51 9.90
C LEU A 336 -24.05 14.20 9.44
N GLY A 337 -24.31 13.10 10.16
CA GLY A 337 -23.78 11.78 9.83
C GLY A 337 -24.34 11.23 8.52
N GLU A 338 -25.63 11.40 8.23
CA GLU A 338 -26.29 10.98 7.00
C GLU A 338 -25.68 11.64 5.75
N THR A 339 -25.26 12.90 5.88
CA THR A 339 -24.69 13.66 4.76
C THR A 339 -23.16 13.50 4.62
N SER A 340 -22.51 12.86 5.59
CA SER A 340 -21.06 12.71 5.62
C SER A 340 -20.60 11.41 4.97
N PRO A 341 -19.77 11.46 3.90
CA PRO A 341 -19.28 10.28 3.23
C PRO A 341 -18.24 9.49 4.04
N VAL A 342 -17.79 10.04 5.17
CA VAL A 342 -16.74 9.45 6.02
C VAL A 342 -17.27 8.91 7.35
N MET A 343 -18.56 9.05 7.64
CA MET A 343 -19.16 8.44 8.82
C MET A 343 -19.58 7.01 8.54
N THR A 344 -19.12 6.10 9.40
CA THR A 344 -19.41 4.66 9.28
C THR A 344 -20.87 4.38 9.67
N ARG A 345 -21.40 3.26 9.19
CA ARG A 345 -22.69 2.77 9.58
C ARG A 345 -22.75 2.50 11.10
N ASP A 346 -21.69 1.96 11.67
CA ASP A 346 -21.61 1.70 13.13
C ASP A 346 -21.77 2.98 13.95
N PHE A 347 -21.20 4.11 13.48
CA PHE A 347 -21.42 5.41 14.12
C PHE A 347 -22.90 5.80 14.07
N GLN A 348 -23.54 5.65 12.92
CA GLN A 348 -24.94 6.03 12.72
C GLN A 348 -25.87 5.16 13.58
N ASP A 349 -25.63 3.85 13.57
CA ASP A 349 -26.39 2.87 14.35
C ASP A 349 -26.25 3.13 15.85
N TRP A 350 -25.05 3.40 16.34
CA TRP A 350 -24.82 3.74 17.75
C TRP A 350 -25.47 5.07 18.14
N ASN A 351 -25.33 6.11 17.31
CA ASN A 351 -26.00 7.39 17.55
C ASN A 351 -27.53 7.24 17.59
N LEU A 352 -28.10 6.40 16.74
CA LEU A 352 -29.53 6.12 16.73
C LEU A 352 -29.99 5.41 18.01
N ALA A 353 -29.21 4.47 18.53
CA ALA A 353 -29.46 3.80 19.80
C ALA A 353 -29.41 4.79 20.98
N LEU A 354 -28.44 5.71 20.99
CA LEU A 354 -28.31 6.76 22.00
C LEU A 354 -29.45 7.80 21.92
N LEU A 355 -29.86 8.16 20.71
CA LEU A 355 -31.03 9.02 20.48
C LEU A 355 -32.29 8.36 21.07
N ALA A 356 -32.51 7.09 20.79
CA ALA A 356 -33.65 6.38 21.36
C ALA A 356 -33.59 6.28 22.89
N LEU A 357 -32.39 6.07 23.45
CA LEU A 357 -32.20 6.11 24.90
C LEU A 357 -32.56 7.50 25.48
N SER A 358 -32.08 8.58 24.85
CA SER A 358 -32.37 9.94 25.29
C SER A 358 -33.89 10.26 25.30
N VAL A 359 -34.62 9.77 24.31
CA VAL A 359 -36.08 9.85 24.20
C VAL A 359 -36.78 8.95 25.24
N GLY A 360 -36.26 7.75 25.46
CA GLY A 360 -36.80 6.75 26.39
C GLY A 360 -36.75 7.21 27.85
N VAL A 361 -35.68 7.88 28.30
CA VAL A 361 -35.55 8.42 29.64
C VAL A 361 -36.49 9.60 29.90
N GLN A 362 -37.05 10.22 28.87
CA GLN A 362 -38.11 11.21 28.94
C GLN A 362 -39.53 10.59 29.03
N HIS A 363 -39.63 9.29 29.30
CA HIS A 363 -40.89 8.54 29.32
C HIS A 363 -41.59 8.39 27.95
N ARG A 364 -40.95 8.74 26.82
CA ARG A 364 -41.45 8.62 25.44
C ARG A 364 -41.12 7.27 24.84
N ARG A 365 -41.43 6.18 25.54
CA ARG A 365 -41.01 4.78 25.16
C ARG A 365 -41.48 4.35 23.77
N ALA A 366 -42.70 4.73 23.37
CA ALA A 366 -43.24 4.37 22.06
C ALA A 366 -42.41 4.95 20.92
N GLU A 367 -42.03 6.24 21.06
CA GLU A 367 -41.18 6.91 20.09
C GLU A 367 -39.76 6.34 20.08
N ALA A 368 -39.18 6.07 21.27
CA ALA A 368 -37.86 5.44 21.37
C ALA A 368 -37.82 4.10 20.63
N ARG A 369 -38.85 3.26 20.77
CA ARG A 369 -38.96 1.98 20.03
C ARG A 369 -39.06 2.18 18.52
N THR A 370 -39.80 3.19 18.08
CA THR A 370 -39.90 3.53 16.65
C THR A 370 -38.52 3.91 16.07
N ILE A 371 -37.74 4.68 16.83
CA ILE A 371 -36.39 5.12 16.43
C ILE A 371 -35.46 3.92 16.23
N VAL A 372 -35.44 2.94 17.14
CA VAL A 372 -34.54 1.76 17.05
C VAL A 372 -35.09 0.60 16.23
N ALA A 373 -36.34 0.66 15.77
CA ALA A 373 -36.97 -0.45 15.04
C ALA A 373 -36.09 -1.00 13.89
N PRO A 374 -35.39 -0.18 13.08
CA PRO A 374 -34.49 -0.69 12.05
C PRO A 374 -33.32 -1.51 12.62
N LEU A 375 -32.77 -1.13 13.78
CA LEU A 375 -31.66 -1.82 14.44
C LEU A 375 -32.11 -3.15 15.07
N CYS A 376 -33.33 -3.20 15.57
CA CYS A 376 -33.90 -4.39 16.19
C CYS A 376 -34.26 -5.50 15.19
N ALA A 377 -34.35 -5.21 13.91
CA ALA A 377 -34.66 -6.18 12.87
C ALA A 377 -33.54 -7.22 12.68
N ASP A 378 -32.27 -6.82 12.83
CA ASP A 378 -31.12 -7.72 12.81
C ASP A 378 -30.01 -7.20 13.72
N THR A 379 -30.03 -7.61 14.97
CA THR A 379 -29.02 -7.23 15.97
C THR A 379 -27.68 -7.93 15.77
N SER A 380 -27.59 -8.99 14.96
CA SER A 380 -26.35 -9.74 14.73
C SER A 380 -25.36 -8.96 13.87
N ALA A 381 -25.85 -8.07 13.01
CA ALA A 381 -25.04 -7.22 12.15
C ALA A 381 -24.50 -5.96 12.86
N LEU A 382 -24.99 -5.66 14.08
CA LEU A 382 -24.59 -4.46 14.81
C LEU A 382 -23.25 -4.62 15.53
N ASP A 383 -22.52 -3.52 15.67
CA ASP A 383 -21.31 -3.46 16.49
C ASP A 383 -21.61 -3.72 17.98
N LEU A 384 -20.55 -4.07 18.74
CA LEU A 384 -20.69 -4.44 20.14
C LEU A 384 -21.31 -3.34 21.02
N ARG A 385 -20.94 -2.07 20.79
CA ARG A 385 -21.45 -0.93 21.61
C ARG A 385 -22.94 -0.71 21.37
N THR A 386 -23.35 -0.71 20.12
CA THR A 386 -24.76 -0.55 19.72
C THR A 386 -25.59 -1.68 20.32
N ARG A 387 -25.12 -2.92 20.20
CA ARG A 387 -25.79 -4.11 20.76
C ARG A 387 -25.95 -4.01 22.27
N GLN A 388 -24.87 -3.69 22.99
CA GLN A 388 -24.91 -3.51 24.46
C GLN A 388 -25.85 -2.37 24.86
N THR A 389 -25.88 -1.26 24.13
CA THR A 389 -26.81 -0.14 24.40
C THR A 389 -28.26 -0.61 24.28
N LEU A 390 -28.62 -1.37 23.25
CA LEU A 390 -29.96 -1.90 23.04
C LEU A 390 -30.36 -2.93 24.11
N GLU A 391 -29.44 -3.82 24.51
CA GLU A 391 -29.67 -4.84 25.55
C GLU A 391 -29.93 -4.20 26.93
N ILE A 392 -29.07 -3.24 27.33
CA ILE A 392 -29.21 -2.53 28.62
C ILE A 392 -30.54 -1.76 28.70
N THR A 393 -30.93 -1.14 27.61
CA THR A 393 -32.13 -0.28 27.55
C THR A 393 -33.43 -1.04 27.33
N LYS A 394 -33.35 -2.29 26.92
CA LYS A 394 -34.53 -3.18 26.58
C LYS A 394 -35.50 -2.50 25.59
N LEU A 395 -34.94 -1.78 24.60
CA LEU A 395 -35.75 -1.06 23.62
C LEU A 395 -36.27 -1.96 22.49
N CYS A 396 -35.58 -3.08 22.21
CA CYS A 396 -35.98 -4.06 21.23
C CYS A 396 -36.98 -5.13 21.73
N ASN A 397 -37.34 -5.08 23.03
CA ASN A 397 -38.23 -6.06 23.66
C ASN A 397 -39.60 -5.48 24.00
#